data_bbf576c75de772bc79f4d2078f672836
#
_entry.id   bbf576c75de772bc79f4d2078f672836
#
_cell.length_a   1.000
_cell.length_b   1.000
_cell.length_c   1.000
_cell.angle_alpha   90.00
_cell.angle_beta   90.00
_cell.angle_gamma   90.00
#
_symmetry.space_group_name_H-M   'P 1'
#
loop_
_entity.id
_entity.type
_entity.pdbx_description
1 polymer ?
#
loop_
_entity_poly.entity_id
_entity_poly.type
_entity_poly.pdbx_seq_one_letter_code
_entity_poly.pdbx_strand_id
1 'polypeptide(L)'
;WPELVRTYLATNLRKYLPGGIWHLASRVQLLRGDEAPLQAPAPAGLALVAVLLDPLVAAVAALALVAAGGWQHGLALLGVLPLALLWPRWLNPVLSRLERRKASELGLEIGATAAPPIRAYPWPPLLAQLGFVLLRFAGFACCVQAFDLSYSLGWGGWLAGFALAWTAGLVVPGAPGGLGVFEAVLLLRLGFAIPEAPLLAIAISYRLVVTLADLLAAL
;
A
#
# COMPACT_ATOMS: atom_id res chain seq x y z
N TRP A 1 -8.88 -8.15 18.03
CA TRP A 1 -7.69 -7.77 17.27
C TRP A 1 -6.98 -8.97 16.62
N PRO A 2 -6.72 -10.12 17.32
CA PRO A 2 -6.00 -11.25 16.70
C PRO A 2 -6.71 -11.81 15.46
N GLU A 3 -8.02 -11.94 15.49
CA GLU A 3 -8.81 -12.45 14.37
C GLU A 3 -8.77 -11.50 13.15
N LEU A 4 -8.85 -10.18 13.37
CA LEU A 4 -8.69 -9.19 12.30
C LEU A 4 -7.31 -9.30 11.64
N VAL A 5 -6.25 -9.43 12.44
CA VAL A 5 -4.89 -9.60 11.93
C VAL A 5 -4.77 -10.89 11.13
N ARG A 6 -5.27 -12.01 11.65
CA ARG A 6 -5.24 -13.31 10.97
C ARG A 6 -6.01 -13.25 9.64
N THR A 7 -7.20 -12.67 9.64
CA THR A 7 -8.00 -12.44 8.43
C THR A 7 -7.28 -11.58 7.40
N TYR A 8 -6.64 -10.51 7.86
CA TYR A 8 -5.85 -9.64 6.98
C TYR A 8 -4.68 -10.40 6.34
N LEU A 9 -3.94 -11.17 7.12
CA LEU A 9 -2.79 -11.95 6.65
C LEU A 9 -3.22 -13.04 5.66
N ALA A 10 -4.27 -13.80 5.96
CA ALA A 10 -4.79 -14.83 5.07
C ALA A 10 -5.28 -14.26 3.72
N THR A 11 -5.91 -13.07 3.73
CA THR A 11 -6.35 -12.42 2.49
C THR A 11 -5.23 -11.75 1.71
N ASN A 12 -4.10 -11.45 2.37
CA ASN A 12 -3.00 -10.75 1.74
C ASN A 12 -2.34 -11.55 0.61
N LEU A 13 -2.35 -12.88 0.67
CA LEU A 13 -1.85 -13.73 -0.41
C LEU A 13 -2.60 -13.55 -1.73
N ARG A 14 -3.88 -13.17 -1.67
CA ARG A 14 -4.72 -12.97 -2.87
C ARG A 14 -4.30 -11.77 -3.72
N LYS A 15 -3.40 -10.89 -3.23
CA LYS A 15 -2.81 -9.80 -4.02
C LYS A 15 -1.90 -10.30 -5.16
N TYR A 16 -1.40 -11.54 -5.05
CA TYR A 16 -0.57 -12.17 -6.07
C TYR A 16 -1.38 -12.84 -7.19
N LEU A 17 -2.71 -12.97 -7.03
CA LEU A 17 -3.59 -13.48 -8.06
C LEU A 17 -3.77 -12.43 -9.17
N PRO A 18 -3.75 -12.85 -10.45
CA PRO A 18 -4.00 -11.94 -11.56
C PRO A 18 -5.44 -11.38 -11.49
N GLY A 19 -5.59 -10.07 -11.78
CA GLY A 19 -6.88 -9.38 -11.76
C GLY A 19 -7.01 -8.29 -10.70
N GLY A 20 -6.10 -8.21 -9.71
CA GLY A 20 -5.93 -7.07 -8.79
C GLY A 20 -7.09 -6.73 -7.84
N ILE A 21 -8.27 -7.33 -8.03
CA ILE A 21 -9.49 -7.03 -7.24
C ILE A 21 -9.84 -8.12 -6.23
N TRP A 22 -9.26 -9.33 -6.37
CA TRP A 22 -9.63 -10.48 -5.56
C TRP A 22 -9.38 -10.29 -4.06
N HIS A 23 -8.29 -9.64 -3.69
CA HIS A 23 -7.98 -9.33 -2.30
C HIS A 23 -8.98 -8.31 -1.71
N LEU A 24 -9.42 -7.32 -2.52
CA LEU A 24 -10.44 -6.35 -2.10
C LEU A 24 -11.80 -7.02 -1.92
N ALA A 25 -12.23 -7.82 -2.92
CA ALA A 25 -13.48 -8.56 -2.87
C ALA A 25 -13.54 -9.48 -1.63
N SER A 26 -12.46 -10.22 -1.38
CA SER A 26 -12.38 -11.11 -0.22
C SER A 26 -12.47 -10.38 1.11
N ARG A 27 -11.80 -9.22 1.25
CA ARG A 27 -11.88 -8.41 2.46
C ARG A 27 -13.28 -7.84 2.67
N VAL A 28 -13.94 -7.38 1.60
CA VAL A 28 -15.33 -6.90 1.68
C VAL A 28 -16.26 -8.04 2.11
N GLN A 29 -16.12 -9.23 1.51
CA GLN A 29 -16.94 -10.39 1.87
C GLN A 29 -16.74 -10.80 3.34
N LEU A 30 -15.50 -10.83 3.81
CA LEU A 30 -15.19 -11.17 5.21
C LEU A 30 -15.75 -10.14 6.21
N LEU A 31 -15.73 -8.84 5.87
CA LEU A 31 -16.32 -7.81 6.73
C LEU A 31 -17.86 -7.85 6.76
N ARG A 32 -18.49 -8.47 5.75
CA ARG A 32 -19.95 -8.58 5.61
C ARG A 32 -20.50 -9.93 6.04
N GLY A 33 -19.66 -10.95 6.16
CA GLY A 33 -20.09 -12.30 6.51
C GLY A 33 -20.48 -12.45 7.98
N ASP A 34 -21.20 -13.53 8.29
CA ASP A 34 -21.60 -13.85 9.66
C ASP A 34 -20.40 -14.20 10.57
N GLU A 35 -19.28 -14.61 9.96
CA GLU A 35 -17.99 -14.84 10.62
C GLU A 35 -17.12 -13.58 10.68
N ALA A 36 -17.72 -12.39 10.49
CA ALA A 36 -16.98 -11.13 10.53
C ALA A 36 -16.26 -10.99 11.87
N PRO A 37 -14.97 -10.59 11.88
CA PRO A 37 -14.21 -10.37 13.11
C PRO A 37 -14.65 -9.11 13.87
N LEU A 38 -15.79 -8.57 13.51
CA LEU A 38 -16.49 -7.45 14.13
C LEU A 38 -17.69 -7.97 14.93
N GLN A 39 -18.14 -7.22 15.92
CA GLN A 39 -19.31 -7.59 16.75
C GLN A 39 -20.61 -7.72 15.93
N ALA A 40 -20.66 -7.14 14.71
CA ALA A 40 -21.75 -7.27 13.76
C ALA A 40 -21.22 -7.13 12.32
N PRO A 41 -21.87 -7.77 11.31
CA PRO A 41 -21.52 -7.61 9.91
C PRO A 41 -21.55 -6.14 9.48
N ALA A 42 -20.53 -5.70 8.75
CA ALA A 42 -20.47 -4.32 8.26
C ALA A 42 -21.41 -4.12 7.05
N PRO A 43 -22.13 -2.98 6.96
CA PRO A 43 -22.83 -2.60 5.75
C PRO A 43 -21.91 -2.58 4.53
N ALA A 44 -22.42 -2.94 3.35
CA ALA A 44 -21.62 -3.07 2.12
C ALA A 44 -20.80 -1.82 1.82
N GLY A 45 -21.37 -0.64 1.90
CA GLY A 45 -20.68 0.62 1.64
C GLY A 45 -19.56 0.87 2.66
N LEU A 46 -19.80 0.63 3.94
CA LEU A 46 -18.77 0.80 4.98
C LEU A 46 -17.61 -0.17 4.79
N ALA A 47 -17.89 -1.45 4.52
CA ALA A 47 -16.86 -2.45 4.25
C ALA A 47 -16.02 -2.08 3.02
N LEU A 48 -16.67 -1.63 1.94
CA LEU A 48 -15.98 -1.23 0.72
C LEU A 48 -15.12 0.02 0.93
N VAL A 49 -15.63 1.04 1.61
CA VAL A 49 -14.87 2.27 1.90
C VAL A 49 -13.69 1.97 2.82
N ALA A 50 -13.85 1.13 3.84
CA ALA A 50 -12.74 0.72 4.71
C ALA A 50 -11.61 0.02 3.92
N VAL A 51 -11.98 -0.88 3.00
CA VAL A 51 -11.02 -1.62 2.15
C VAL A 51 -10.35 -0.71 1.11
N LEU A 52 -11.04 0.31 0.58
CA LEU A 52 -10.48 1.28 -0.37
C LEU A 52 -9.61 2.34 0.31
N LEU A 53 -9.91 2.69 1.55
CA LEU A 53 -9.16 3.67 2.32
C LEU A 53 -7.73 3.17 2.62
N ASP A 54 -7.56 1.89 2.87
CA ASP A 54 -6.27 1.26 3.21
C ASP A 54 -5.18 1.55 2.14
N PRO A 55 -5.32 1.15 0.86
CA PRO A 55 -4.31 1.42 -0.16
C PRO A 55 -4.16 2.91 -0.50
N LEU A 56 -5.23 3.70 -0.36
CA LEU A 56 -5.16 5.15 -0.59
C LEU A 56 -4.27 5.82 0.45
N VAL A 57 -4.51 5.54 1.74
CA VAL A 57 -3.70 6.10 2.84
C VAL A 57 -2.28 5.57 2.78
N ALA A 58 -2.08 4.30 2.41
CA ALA A 58 -0.77 3.70 2.24
C ALA A 58 0.05 4.40 1.14
N ALA A 59 -0.57 4.70 -0.01
CA ALA A 59 0.09 5.44 -1.09
C ALA A 59 0.46 6.87 -0.65
N VAL A 60 -0.44 7.57 0.06
CA VAL A 60 -0.18 8.91 0.59
C VAL A 60 0.95 8.89 1.62
N ALA A 61 0.96 7.92 2.53
CA ALA A 61 2.03 7.74 3.52
C ALA A 61 3.39 7.50 2.84
N ALA A 62 3.43 6.63 1.84
CA ALA A 62 4.66 6.35 1.10
C ALA A 62 5.15 7.57 0.32
N LEU A 63 4.27 8.35 -0.32
CA LEU A 63 4.64 9.60 -0.99
C LEU A 63 5.17 10.65 -0.01
N ALA A 64 4.63 10.73 1.19
CA ALA A 64 5.19 11.57 2.25
C ALA A 64 6.62 11.14 2.63
N LEU A 65 6.92 9.83 2.63
CA LEU A 65 8.27 9.31 2.86
C LEU A 65 9.20 9.58 1.66
N VAL A 66 8.69 9.65 0.42
CA VAL A 66 9.47 10.14 -0.73
C VAL A 66 9.95 11.57 -0.47
N ALA A 67 9.05 12.43 0.01
CA ALA A 67 9.40 13.80 0.34
C ALA A 67 10.42 13.88 1.49
N ALA A 68 10.22 13.10 2.54
CA ALA A 68 11.11 13.06 3.70
C ALA A 68 12.51 12.54 3.35
N GLY A 69 12.61 11.50 2.53
CA GLY A 69 13.89 10.92 2.11
C GLY A 69 14.60 11.73 1.02
N GLY A 70 13.83 12.41 0.16
CA GLY A 70 14.34 13.18 -0.98
C GLY A 70 14.28 14.70 -0.78
N TRP A 71 14.20 15.20 0.44
CA TRP A 71 14.00 16.63 0.75
C TRP A 71 15.00 17.58 0.09
N GLN A 72 16.21 17.09 -0.21
CA GLN A 72 17.25 17.84 -0.93
C GLN A 72 16.92 18.04 -2.43
N HIS A 73 15.95 17.28 -2.97
CA HIS A 73 15.51 17.37 -4.34
C HIS A 73 14.10 18.01 -4.36
N GLY A 74 13.97 19.23 -4.78
CA GLY A 74 12.73 20.02 -4.72
C GLY A 74 11.47 19.29 -5.25
N LEU A 75 11.60 18.48 -6.31
CA LEU A 75 10.49 17.68 -6.85
C LEU A 75 9.98 16.61 -5.87
N ALA A 76 10.85 16.07 -4.99
CA ALA A 76 10.41 15.09 -4.01
C ALA A 76 9.43 15.68 -2.99
N LEU A 77 9.51 16.99 -2.73
CA LEU A 77 8.59 17.70 -1.84
C LEU A 77 7.14 17.68 -2.34
N LEU A 78 6.91 17.47 -3.62
CA LEU A 78 5.56 17.27 -4.17
C LEU A 78 4.87 16.03 -3.55
N GLY A 79 5.64 15.08 -3.01
CA GLY A 79 5.12 13.94 -2.25
C GLY A 79 4.34 14.31 -0.99
N VAL A 80 4.47 15.55 -0.49
CA VAL A 80 3.66 16.06 0.64
C VAL A 80 2.24 16.45 0.19
N LEU A 81 2.04 16.85 -1.07
CA LEU A 81 0.73 17.32 -1.56
C LEU A 81 -0.41 16.31 -1.35
N PRO A 82 -0.22 14.99 -1.56
CA PRO A 82 -1.26 14.02 -1.31
C PRO A 82 -1.77 13.96 0.13
N LEU A 83 -1.00 14.43 1.11
CA LEU A 83 -1.51 14.55 2.49
C LEU A 83 -2.73 15.48 2.57
N ALA A 84 -2.79 16.52 1.74
CA ALA A 84 -3.95 17.40 1.66
C ALA A 84 -5.19 16.67 1.12
N LEU A 85 -5.04 15.64 0.27
CA LEU A 85 -6.15 14.85 -0.25
C LEU A 85 -6.85 14.02 0.84
N LEU A 86 -6.16 13.74 1.97
CA LEU A 86 -6.76 13.05 3.12
C LEU A 86 -7.68 13.96 3.94
N TRP A 87 -7.73 15.26 3.66
CA TRP A 87 -8.69 16.14 4.31
C TRP A 87 -10.12 15.72 3.95
N PRO A 88 -11.06 15.63 4.90
CA PRO A 88 -12.41 15.10 4.64
C PRO A 88 -13.12 15.74 3.45
N ARG A 89 -12.89 17.04 3.21
CA ARG A 89 -13.43 17.79 2.08
C ARG A 89 -13.05 17.22 0.72
N TRP A 90 -11.81 16.71 0.58
CA TRP A 90 -11.29 16.15 -0.66
C TRP A 90 -11.42 14.63 -0.69
N LEU A 91 -11.26 13.99 0.47
CA LEU A 91 -11.30 12.54 0.61
C LEU A 91 -12.68 11.96 0.32
N ASN A 92 -13.75 12.55 0.87
CA ASN A 92 -15.12 12.03 0.70
C ASN A 92 -15.56 11.97 -0.78
N PRO A 93 -15.37 12.99 -1.64
CA PRO A 93 -15.71 12.88 -3.06
C PRO A 93 -14.88 11.80 -3.79
N VAL A 94 -13.62 11.61 -3.43
CA VAL A 94 -12.78 10.56 -4.02
C VAL A 94 -13.31 9.19 -3.62
N LEU A 95 -13.54 8.96 -2.34
CA LEU A 95 -14.08 7.70 -1.83
C LEU A 95 -15.45 7.37 -2.43
N SER A 96 -16.36 8.32 -2.50
CA SER A 96 -17.69 8.07 -3.07
C SER A 96 -17.65 7.72 -4.56
N ARG A 97 -16.72 8.27 -5.32
CA ARG A 97 -16.50 7.89 -6.74
C ARG A 97 -15.93 6.49 -6.86
N LEU A 98 -14.91 6.16 -6.04
CA LEU A 98 -14.31 4.84 -6.01
C LEU A 98 -15.29 3.77 -5.54
N GLU A 99 -16.08 4.08 -4.50
CA GLU A 99 -17.14 3.22 -3.97
C GLU A 99 -18.11 2.83 -5.08
N ARG A 100 -18.67 3.81 -5.81
CA ARG A 100 -19.61 3.55 -6.91
C ARG A 100 -18.99 2.69 -8.02
N ARG A 101 -17.77 2.98 -8.43
CA ARG A 101 -17.07 2.21 -9.48
C ARG A 101 -16.83 0.77 -9.04
N LYS A 102 -16.25 0.59 -7.85
CA LYS A 102 -15.92 -0.75 -7.34
C LYS A 102 -17.15 -1.56 -6.95
N ALA A 103 -18.21 -0.92 -6.46
CA ALA A 103 -19.47 -1.59 -6.23
C ALA A 103 -20.07 -2.15 -7.52
N SER A 104 -20.08 -1.37 -8.60
CA SER A 104 -20.52 -1.84 -9.91
C SER A 104 -19.68 -3.01 -10.43
N GLU A 105 -18.35 -2.95 -10.28
CA GLU A 105 -17.44 -4.05 -10.66
C GLU A 105 -17.66 -5.34 -9.84
N LEU A 106 -18.05 -5.21 -8.58
CA LEU A 106 -18.27 -6.32 -7.66
C LEU A 106 -19.74 -6.79 -7.62
N GLY A 107 -20.63 -6.18 -8.39
CA GLY A 107 -22.07 -6.49 -8.38
C GLY A 107 -22.74 -6.19 -7.04
N LEU A 108 -22.24 -5.22 -6.28
CA LEU A 108 -22.79 -4.84 -4.97
C LEU A 108 -23.82 -3.70 -5.13
N GLU A 109 -25.02 -3.92 -4.60
CA GLU A 109 -25.99 -2.84 -4.45
C GLU A 109 -25.67 -2.02 -3.20
N ILE A 110 -25.26 -0.75 -3.38
CA ILE A 110 -24.90 0.13 -2.28
C ILE A 110 -26.11 0.95 -1.79
N GLY A 111 -27.09 1.22 -2.61
CA GLY A 111 -28.36 1.91 -2.31
C GLY A 111 -28.42 2.60 -0.93
N ALA A 112 -29.23 2.05 -0.03
CA ALA A 112 -29.43 2.57 1.33
C ALA A 112 -28.26 2.30 2.31
N THR A 113 -27.21 1.59 1.89
CA THR A 113 -26.07 1.17 2.74
C THR A 113 -24.77 1.91 2.43
N ALA A 114 -24.85 3.10 1.81
CA ALA A 114 -23.70 3.96 1.56
C ALA A 114 -22.96 4.29 2.87
N ALA A 115 -21.63 4.33 2.80
CA ALA A 115 -20.81 4.64 3.98
C ALA A 115 -21.06 6.09 4.47
N PRO A 116 -21.09 6.32 5.78
CA PRO A 116 -21.15 7.68 6.31
C PRO A 116 -19.89 8.46 5.93
N PRO A 117 -19.98 9.77 5.69
CA PRO A 117 -18.83 10.58 5.34
C PRO A 117 -17.82 10.63 6.50
N ILE A 118 -16.55 10.60 6.14
CA ILE A 118 -15.44 10.79 7.09
C ILE A 118 -15.50 12.25 7.59
N ARG A 119 -15.54 12.43 8.91
CA ARG A 119 -15.72 13.76 9.54
C ARG A 119 -14.40 14.38 10.01
N ALA A 120 -13.40 13.58 10.30
CA ALA A 120 -12.09 14.02 10.81
C ALA A 120 -10.96 13.55 9.90
N TYR A 121 -9.83 14.21 9.97
CA TYR A 121 -8.61 13.78 9.28
C TYR A 121 -8.17 12.40 9.79
N PRO A 122 -7.85 11.43 8.91
CA PRO A 122 -7.59 10.05 9.29
C PRO A 122 -6.16 9.86 9.84
N TRP A 123 -5.82 10.52 10.96
CA TRP A 123 -4.51 10.43 11.59
C TRP A 123 -4.12 8.99 12.00
N PRO A 124 -4.99 8.21 12.69
CA PRO A 124 -4.61 6.88 13.12
C PRO A 124 -4.24 5.94 11.96
N PRO A 125 -5.05 5.80 10.87
CA PRO A 125 -4.65 5.01 9.72
C PRO A 125 -3.41 5.57 9.00
N LEU A 126 -3.22 6.89 8.93
CA LEU A 126 -2.03 7.48 8.33
C LEU A 126 -0.76 7.11 9.09
N LEU A 127 -0.76 7.24 10.42
CA LEU A 127 0.38 6.87 11.27
C LEU A 127 0.66 5.37 11.21
N ALA A 128 -0.39 4.54 11.19
CA ALA A 128 -0.24 3.10 11.01
C ALA A 128 0.40 2.75 9.66
N GLN A 129 -0.02 3.40 8.58
CA GLN A 129 0.55 3.19 7.25
C GLN A 129 1.97 3.73 7.11
N LEU A 130 2.30 4.86 7.73
CA LEU A 130 3.68 5.35 7.82
C LEU A 130 4.58 4.32 8.51
N GLY A 131 4.16 3.82 9.66
CA GLY A 131 4.88 2.76 10.39
C GLY A 131 5.03 1.49 9.56
N PHE A 132 3.97 1.08 8.86
CA PHE A 132 4.00 -0.08 7.98
C PHE A 132 5.01 0.07 6.83
N VAL A 133 4.99 1.21 6.11
CA VAL A 133 5.93 1.45 5.00
C VAL A 133 7.36 1.57 5.51
N LEU A 134 7.59 2.19 6.67
CA LEU A 134 8.92 2.25 7.30
C LEU A 134 9.42 0.87 7.70
N LEU A 135 8.57 0.00 8.23
CA LEU A 135 8.93 -1.38 8.56
C LEU A 135 9.27 -2.19 7.29
N ARG A 136 8.51 -1.98 6.21
CA ARG A 136 8.81 -2.54 4.89
C ARG A 136 10.15 -2.03 4.35
N PHE A 137 10.44 -0.75 4.50
CA PHE A 137 11.72 -0.16 4.15
C PHE A 137 12.86 -0.74 5.00
N ALA A 138 12.67 -0.99 6.28
CA ALA A 138 13.68 -1.62 7.13
C ALA A 138 14.08 -3.01 6.58
N GLY A 139 13.12 -3.82 6.14
CA GLY A 139 13.42 -5.09 5.48
C GLY A 139 14.20 -4.92 4.17
N PHE A 140 13.85 -3.90 3.36
CA PHE A 140 14.60 -3.55 2.16
C PHE A 140 16.04 -3.08 2.50
N ALA A 141 16.17 -2.26 3.54
CA ALA A 141 17.47 -1.77 4.01
C ALA A 141 18.40 -2.91 4.48
N CYS A 142 17.85 -3.97 5.09
CA CYS A 142 18.63 -5.18 5.40
C CYS A 142 19.17 -5.84 4.12
N CYS A 143 18.39 -5.89 3.04
CA CYS A 143 18.88 -6.40 1.76
C CYS A 143 19.99 -5.50 1.19
N VAL A 144 19.83 -4.16 1.24
CA VAL A 144 20.87 -3.21 0.81
C VAL A 144 22.18 -3.43 1.59
N GLN A 145 22.10 -3.66 2.89
CA GLN A 145 23.27 -3.96 3.73
C GLN A 145 23.90 -5.31 3.38
N ALA A 146 23.10 -6.33 3.12
CA ALA A 146 23.59 -7.66 2.76
C ALA A 146 24.38 -7.69 1.44
N PHE A 147 24.16 -6.71 0.56
CA PHE A 147 24.91 -6.52 -0.67
C PHE A 147 26.04 -5.47 -0.56
N ASP A 148 26.35 -4.99 0.67
CA ASP A 148 27.37 -3.98 0.97
C ASP A 148 27.20 -2.65 0.21
N LEU A 149 25.96 -2.28 -0.14
CA LEU A 149 25.64 -1.08 -0.90
C LEU A 149 25.13 0.10 -0.04
N SER A 150 25.15 -0.06 1.28
CA SER A 150 24.67 0.96 2.23
C SER A 150 25.39 2.31 2.11
N TYR A 151 26.65 2.29 1.68
CA TYR A 151 27.49 3.48 1.53
C TYR A 151 27.38 4.15 0.15
N SER A 152 26.76 3.50 -0.83
CA SER A 152 26.65 4.00 -2.21
C SER A 152 25.70 5.19 -2.33
N LEU A 153 24.72 5.27 -1.45
CA LEU A 153 23.69 6.31 -1.41
C LEU A 153 23.28 6.56 0.04
N GLY A 154 23.00 7.81 0.40
CA GLY A 154 22.48 8.11 1.73
C GLY A 154 21.12 7.44 1.97
N TRP A 155 20.83 7.06 3.23
CA TRP A 155 19.58 6.38 3.62
C TRP A 155 18.31 7.11 3.19
N GLY A 156 18.33 8.45 3.12
CA GLY A 156 17.23 9.24 2.56
C GLY A 156 16.97 8.92 1.10
N GLY A 157 18.01 8.80 0.29
CA GLY A 157 17.90 8.42 -1.12
C GLY A 157 17.34 7.01 -1.32
N TRP A 158 17.79 6.05 -0.50
CA TRP A 158 17.25 4.69 -0.49
C TRP A 158 15.77 4.68 -0.07
N LEU A 159 15.40 5.42 0.97
CA LEU A 159 14.01 5.55 1.43
C LEU A 159 13.12 6.16 0.35
N ALA A 160 13.56 7.26 -0.28
CA ALA A 160 12.79 7.92 -1.33
C ALA A 160 12.62 7.01 -2.56
N GLY A 161 13.67 6.32 -2.99
CA GLY A 161 13.63 5.36 -4.10
C GLY A 161 12.70 4.18 -3.81
N PHE A 162 12.85 3.57 -2.64
CA PHE A 162 11.99 2.47 -2.18
C PHE A 162 10.51 2.90 -2.10
N ALA A 163 10.22 4.01 -1.41
CA ALA A 163 8.85 4.47 -1.21
C ALA A 163 8.16 4.83 -2.54
N LEU A 164 8.88 5.42 -3.49
CA LEU A 164 8.37 5.72 -4.82
C LEU A 164 8.08 4.42 -5.60
N ALA A 165 9.02 3.48 -5.62
CA ALA A 165 8.87 2.19 -6.29
C ALA A 165 7.73 1.36 -5.69
N TRP A 166 7.62 1.37 -4.35
CA TRP A 166 6.55 0.68 -3.63
C TRP A 166 5.18 1.29 -3.94
N THR A 167 5.07 2.64 -3.94
CA THR A 167 3.82 3.34 -4.30
C THR A 167 3.41 3.03 -5.73
N ALA A 168 4.34 3.05 -6.69
CA ALA A 168 4.06 2.70 -8.06
C ALA A 168 3.54 1.26 -8.20
N GLY A 169 4.19 0.30 -7.51
CA GLY A 169 3.74 -1.09 -7.48
C GLY A 169 2.36 -1.30 -6.84
N LEU A 170 1.96 -0.40 -5.92
CA LEU A 170 0.63 -0.43 -5.29
C LEU A 170 -0.46 0.14 -6.21
N VAL A 171 -0.13 1.21 -6.95
CA VAL A 171 -1.13 2.00 -7.70
C VAL A 171 -1.32 1.50 -9.13
N VAL A 172 -0.27 0.94 -9.76
CA VAL A 172 -0.35 0.47 -11.17
C VAL A 172 -1.24 -0.78 -11.25
N PRO A 173 -2.38 -0.70 -11.96
CA PRO A 173 -3.28 -1.83 -12.10
C PRO A 173 -2.67 -2.91 -12.99
N GLY A 174 -2.99 -4.17 -12.71
CA GLY A 174 -2.55 -5.30 -13.54
C GLY A 174 -1.18 -5.87 -13.19
N ALA A 175 -0.43 -5.27 -12.28
CA ALA A 175 0.83 -5.81 -11.77
C ALA A 175 0.58 -6.60 -10.46
N PRO A 176 0.47 -7.94 -10.49
CA PRO A 176 0.20 -8.74 -9.30
C PRO A 176 1.27 -8.51 -8.24
N GLY A 177 0.87 -7.99 -7.06
CA GLY A 177 1.83 -7.61 -6.02
C GLY A 177 2.86 -6.57 -6.44
N GLY A 178 2.61 -5.80 -7.53
CA GLY A 178 3.53 -4.79 -8.07
C GLY A 178 4.75 -5.39 -8.80
N LEU A 179 4.68 -6.67 -9.26
CA LEU A 179 5.78 -7.33 -9.99
C LEU A 179 6.14 -6.56 -11.27
N GLY A 180 7.43 -6.36 -11.50
CA GLY A 180 7.97 -5.61 -12.63
C GLY A 180 7.94 -4.11 -12.43
N VAL A 181 6.87 -3.54 -11.84
CA VAL A 181 6.72 -2.10 -11.63
C VAL A 181 7.65 -1.59 -10.53
N PHE A 182 7.73 -2.30 -9.41
CA PHE A 182 8.64 -1.94 -8.32
C PHE A 182 10.10 -1.92 -8.79
N GLU A 183 10.53 -2.97 -9.50
CA GLU A 183 11.88 -3.10 -10.03
C GLU A 183 12.19 -2.01 -11.06
N ALA A 184 11.27 -1.77 -12.00
CA ALA A 184 11.45 -0.75 -13.04
C ALA A 184 11.58 0.65 -12.45
N VAL A 185 10.73 1.02 -11.50
CA VAL A 185 10.79 2.35 -10.85
C VAL A 185 12.03 2.48 -9.98
N LEU A 186 12.44 1.41 -9.30
CA LEU A 186 13.68 1.40 -8.52
C LEU A 186 14.91 1.64 -9.42
N LEU A 187 14.99 0.93 -10.56
CA LEU A 187 16.03 1.13 -11.57
C LEU A 187 16.02 2.54 -12.14
N LEU A 188 14.86 3.05 -12.55
CA LEU A 188 14.72 4.40 -13.08
C LEU A 188 15.18 5.46 -12.07
N ARG A 189 14.92 5.24 -10.78
CA ARG A 189 15.19 6.24 -9.74
C ARG A 189 16.59 6.18 -9.18
N LEU A 190 17.19 4.99 -9.10
CA LEU A 190 18.48 4.76 -8.45
C LEU A 190 19.59 4.27 -9.40
N GLY A 191 19.25 3.85 -10.63
CA GLY A 191 20.19 3.31 -11.61
C GLY A 191 21.27 4.30 -12.07
N PHE A 192 21.08 5.60 -11.83
CA PHE A 192 22.11 6.60 -12.06
C PHE A 192 23.25 6.57 -11.02
N ALA A 193 22.96 6.08 -9.80
CA ALA A 193 23.91 6.04 -8.70
C ALA A 193 24.41 4.62 -8.41
N ILE A 194 23.65 3.60 -8.79
CA ILE A 194 23.92 2.19 -8.47
C ILE A 194 23.81 1.36 -9.75
N PRO A 195 24.78 0.48 -10.04
CA PRO A 195 24.71 -0.41 -11.19
C PRO A 195 23.42 -1.27 -11.17
N GLU A 196 22.89 -1.56 -12.36
CA GLU A 196 21.60 -2.25 -12.51
C GLU A 196 21.58 -3.65 -11.89
N ALA A 197 22.64 -4.43 -12.10
CA ALA A 197 22.68 -5.83 -11.65
C ALA A 197 22.57 -5.96 -10.11
N PRO A 198 23.37 -5.29 -9.27
CA PRO A 198 23.20 -5.35 -7.82
C PRO A 198 21.87 -4.73 -7.35
N LEU A 199 21.38 -3.68 -8.03
CA LEU A 199 20.10 -3.07 -7.67
C LEU A 199 18.92 -4.04 -7.91
N LEU A 200 18.94 -4.77 -9.03
CA LEU A 200 17.97 -5.85 -9.30
C LEU A 200 18.12 -7.01 -8.30
N ALA A 201 19.36 -7.41 -7.96
CA ALA A 201 19.59 -8.46 -6.97
C ALA A 201 18.96 -8.10 -5.60
N ILE A 202 19.12 -6.85 -5.14
CA ILE A 202 18.46 -6.34 -3.92
C ILE A 202 16.95 -6.41 -4.05
N ALA A 203 16.39 -5.91 -5.17
CA ALA A 203 14.95 -5.87 -5.39
C ALA A 203 14.34 -7.28 -5.38
N ILE A 204 14.96 -8.24 -6.06
CA ILE A 204 14.51 -9.63 -6.10
C ILE A 204 14.64 -10.29 -4.72
N SER A 205 15.77 -10.10 -4.03
CA SER A 205 15.96 -10.64 -2.67
C SER A 205 14.92 -10.12 -1.70
N TYR A 206 14.66 -8.82 -1.70
CA TYR A 206 13.61 -8.21 -0.90
C TYR A 206 12.23 -8.82 -1.20
N ARG A 207 11.90 -9.00 -2.47
CA ARG A 207 10.63 -9.61 -2.86
C ARG A 207 10.49 -11.05 -2.41
N LEU A 208 11.54 -11.85 -2.55
CA LEU A 208 11.54 -13.22 -2.07
C LEU A 208 11.28 -13.29 -0.57
N VAL A 209 11.99 -12.47 0.22
CA VAL A 209 11.79 -12.39 1.67
C VAL A 209 10.35 -12.00 2.02
N VAL A 210 9.82 -10.96 1.36
CA VAL A 210 8.45 -10.49 1.61
C VAL A 210 7.41 -11.54 1.23
N THR A 211 7.58 -12.19 0.08
CA THR A 211 6.64 -13.24 -0.37
C THR A 211 6.66 -14.44 0.56
N LEU A 212 7.84 -14.88 1.01
CA LEU A 212 7.98 -15.94 2.00
C LEU A 212 7.37 -15.55 3.35
N ALA A 213 7.59 -14.31 3.79
CA ALA A 213 6.98 -13.80 5.03
C ALA A 213 5.45 -13.74 4.93
N ASP A 214 4.89 -13.28 3.80
CA ASP A 214 3.44 -13.28 3.56
C ASP A 214 2.88 -14.72 3.56
N LEU A 215 3.60 -15.68 2.98
CA LEU A 215 3.21 -17.09 2.97
C LEU A 215 3.21 -17.69 4.37
N LEU A 216 4.28 -17.49 5.13
CA LEU A 216 4.40 -17.99 6.50
C LEU A 216 3.37 -17.37 7.44
N ALA A 217 3.05 -16.09 7.24
CA ALA A 217 2.05 -15.39 8.06
C ALA A 217 0.61 -15.81 7.75
N ALA A 218 0.35 -16.48 6.63
CA ALA A 218 -0.97 -16.96 6.23
C ALA A 218 -1.22 -18.43 6.63
N LEU A 219 -0.19 -19.15 7.11
CA LEU A 219 -0.28 -20.51 7.67
C LEU A 219 -0.70 -20.48 9.13
#